data_1bdc6295ff1198adc0f5ada83cb994ba
#
_entry.id   1bdc6295ff1198adc0f5ada83cb994ba
#
_cell.length_a   1.000
_cell.length_b   1.000
_cell.length_c   1.000
_cell.angle_alpha   90.00
_cell.angle_beta   90.00
_cell.angle_gamma   90.00
#
_symmetry.space_group_name_H-M   'P 1'
#
loop_
_entity.id
_entity.type
_entity.pdbx_description
1 polymer ?
#
loop_
_entity_poly.entity_id
_entity_poly.type
_entity_poly.pdbx_seq_one_letter_code
_entity_poly.pdbx_strand_id
1 'polypeptide(L)' 'MPFVNIRLVKEVIADDPSGKKAKIAKKVSDAIVETTGLTKDDVWVVIEEVAAKDWFVGPSSVQDLRKAAGK' A
#
# COMPACT_ATOMS: atom_id res chain seq x y z
N MET A 1 13.35 -2.76 15.77
CA MET A 1 12.32 -3.40 14.94
C MET A 1 11.69 -2.37 14.02
N PRO A 2 11.95 -2.39 12.71
CA PRO A 2 11.26 -1.47 11.81
C PRO A 2 9.78 -1.84 11.68
N PHE A 3 8.97 -0.80 11.67
CA PHE A 3 7.53 -0.93 11.46
C PHE A 3 7.14 -0.03 10.29
N VAL A 4 6.54 -0.62 9.26
CA VAL A 4 6.11 0.10 8.06
C VAL A 4 4.59 0.02 7.97
N ASN A 5 3.96 1.18 7.86
CA ASN A 5 2.52 1.27 7.63
C ASN A 5 2.29 1.85 6.24
N ILE A 6 1.54 1.11 5.41
CA ILE A 6 1.24 1.52 4.04
C ILE A 6 -0.27 1.60 3.90
N ARG A 7 -0.74 2.76 3.44
CA ARG A 7 -2.14 2.89 3.06
C ARG A 7 -2.25 2.96 1.56
N LEU A 8 -3.18 2.20 1.02
CA LEU A 8 -3.44 2.13 -0.41
C LEU A 8 -4.88 2.48 -0.70
N VAL A 9 -5.11 3.10 -1.83
CA VAL A 9 -6.47 3.21 -2.35
C VAL A 9 -6.91 1.80 -2.74
N LYS A 10 -7.99 1.32 -2.14
CA LYS A 10 -8.48 -0.04 -2.28
C LYS A 10 -8.61 -0.50 -3.73
N GLU A 11 -9.09 0.40 -4.59
CA GLU A 11 -9.38 0.07 -5.99
C GLU A 11 -8.14 -0.20 -6.83
N VAL A 12 -6.96 0.29 -6.42
CA VAL A 12 -5.75 0.06 -7.22
C VAL A 12 -5.24 -1.38 -7.14
N ILE A 13 -5.69 -2.14 -6.13
CA ILE A 13 -5.32 -3.55 -5.98
C ILE A 13 -6.54 -4.46 -5.99
N ALA A 14 -7.68 -3.98 -6.49
CA ALA A 14 -8.95 -4.72 -6.41
C ALA A 14 -8.96 -6.03 -7.20
N ASP A 15 -8.13 -6.15 -8.23
CA ASP A 15 -8.04 -7.36 -9.06
C ASP A 15 -7.37 -8.54 -8.33
N ASP A 16 -6.49 -8.26 -7.37
CA ASP A 16 -5.83 -9.32 -6.58
C ASP A 16 -5.32 -8.73 -5.26
N PRO A 17 -6.22 -8.40 -4.33
CA PRO A 17 -5.83 -7.70 -3.10
C PRO A 17 -4.80 -8.44 -2.27
N SER A 18 -5.04 -9.71 -1.98
CA SER A 18 -4.14 -10.48 -1.11
C SER A 18 -2.79 -10.76 -1.76
N GLY A 19 -2.78 -11.10 -3.05
CA GLY A 19 -1.53 -11.34 -3.79
C GLY A 19 -0.68 -10.08 -3.91
N LYS A 20 -1.31 -8.95 -4.22
CA LYS A 20 -0.59 -7.68 -4.33
C LYS A 20 -0.06 -7.19 -2.99
N LYS A 21 -0.82 -7.34 -1.92
CA LYS A 21 -0.35 -7.01 -0.57
C LYS A 21 0.86 -7.84 -0.18
N ALA A 22 0.80 -9.16 -0.43
CA ALA A 22 1.91 -10.05 -0.11
C ALA A 22 3.17 -9.66 -0.89
N LYS A 23 3.03 -9.31 -2.16
CA LYS A 23 4.15 -8.88 -2.99
C LYS A 23 4.76 -7.57 -2.50
N ILE A 24 3.93 -6.60 -2.13
CA ILE A 24 4.39 -5.32 -1.57
C ILE A 24 5.15 -5.56 -0.26
N ALA A 25 4.56 -6.37 0.64
CA ALA A 25 5.19 -6.68 1.92
C ALA A 25 6.55 -7.35 1.71
N LYS A 26 6.66 -8.28 0.77
CA LYS A 26 7.93 -8.94 0.47
C LYS A 26 8.97 -7.95 -0.03
N LYS A 27 8.61 -7.10 -1.00
CA LYS A 27 9.55 -6.13 -1.58
C LYS A 27 9.99 -5.08 -0.58
N VAL A 28 9.08 -4.59 0.26
CA VAL A 28 9.40 -3.62 1.30
C VAL A 28 10.32 -4.25 2.35
N SER A 29 10.00 -5.46 2.79
CA SER A 29 10.83 -6.18 3.75
C SER A 29 12.22 -6.44 3.20
N ASP A 30 12.33 -6.88 1.95
CA ASP A 30 13.61 -7.12 1.29
C ASP A 30 14.46 -5.84 1.25
N ALA A 31 13.86 -4.71 0.92
CA ALA A 31 14.57 -3.44 0.86
C ALA A 31 15.15 -3.04 2.22
N ILE A 32 14.39 -3.23 3.28
CA ILE A 32 14.84 -2.90 4.63
C ILE A 32 15.94 -3.86 5.08
N VAL A 33 15.78 -5.15 4.83
CA VAL A 33 16.78 -6.16 5.17
C VAL A 33 18.11 -5.87 4.46
N GLU A 34 18.05 -5.59 3.16
CA GLU A 34 19.24 -5.30 2.36
C GLU A 34 19.98 -4.05 2.85
N THR A 35 19.23 -3.06 3.31
CA THR A 35 19.81 -1.79 3.73
C THR A 35 20.32 -1.82 5.17
N THR A 36 19.63 -2.52 6.06
CA THR A 36 19.93 -2.50 7.50
C THR A 36 20.70 -3.71 8.00
N GLY A 37 20.70 -4.81 7.27
CA GLY A 37 21.29 -6.06 7.73
C GLY A 37 20.42 -6.83 8.73
N LEU A 38 19.20 -6.36 9.00
CA LEU A 38 18.27 -7.09 9.85
C LEU A 38 17.74 -8.33 9.14
N THR A 39 17.14 -9.26 9.89
CA THR A 39 16.48 -10.41 9.28
C THR A 39 15.06 -10.02 8.89
N LYS A 40 14.49 -10.74 7.91
CA LYS A 40 13.11 -10.47 7.46
C LYS A 40 12.09 -10.64 8.58
N ASP A 41 12.38 -11.45 9.59
CA ASP A 41 11.47 -11.67 10.71
C ASP A 41 11.41 -10.47 11.66
N ASP A 42 12.34 -9.52 11.54
CA ASP A 42 12.35 -8.30 12.34
C ASP A 42 11.54 -7.17 11.72
N VAL A 43 11.12 -7.31 10.46
CA VAL A 43 10.45 -6.23 9.73
C VAL A 43 8.94 -6.46 9.76
N TRP A 44 8.23 -5.47 10.28
CA TRP A 44 6.77 -5.52 10.36
C TRP A 44 6.18 -4.58 9.32
N VAL A 45 5.24 -5.10 8.53
CA VAL A 45 4.57 -4.32 7.48
C VAL A 45 3.07 -4.47 7.67
N VAL A 46 2.39 -3.34 7.79
CA VAL A 46 0.92 -3.29 7.86
C VAL A 46 0.42 -2.56 6.62
N ILE A 47 -0.54 -3.15 5.93
CA ILE A 47 -1.14 -2.57 4.74
C ILE A 47 -2.62 -2.38 5.00
N GLU A 48 -3.08 -1.14 4.86
CA GLU A 48 -4.48 -0.76 5.06
C GLU A 48 -5.08 -0.29 3.76
N GLU A 49 -6.27 -0.80 3.43
CA GLU A 49 -7.02 -0.37 2.27
C GLU A 49 -7.96 0.77 2.65
N VAL A 50 -7.99 1.82 1.83
CA VAL A 50 -8.93 2.92 1.99
C VAL A 50 -9.69 3.07 0.68
N ALA A 51 -11.02 3.09 0.77
CA ALA A 51 -11.85 3.27 -0.42
C ALA A 51 -11.54 4.61 -1.10
N ALA A 52 -11.50 4.61 -2.42
CA ALA A 52 -11.22 5.83 -3.19
C ALA A 52 -12.19 6.97 -2.86
N LYS A 53 -13.42 6.64 -2.52
CA LYS A 53 -14.44 7.64 -2.12
C LYS A 53 -14.11 8.34 -0.80
N ASP A 54 -13.27 7.73 0.03
CA ASP A 54 -12.91 8.23 1.35
C ASP A 54 -11.50 8.83 1.40
N TRP A 55 -10.82 8.87 0.28
CA TRP A 55 -9.48 9.43 0.16
C TRP A 55 -9.54 10.73 -0.63
N PHE A 56 -9.10 11.81 -0.04
CA PHE A 56 -9.25 13.14 -0.63
C PHE A 56 -7.90 13.78 -0.91
N VAL A 57 -7.85 14.47 -2.05
CA VAL A 57 -6.77 15.38 -2.41
C VAL A 57 -7.41 16.77 -2.43
N GLY A 58 -7.21 17.54 -1.34
CA GLY A 58 -7.99 18.75 -1.13
C GLY A 58 -9.47 18.40 -1.02
N PRO A 59 -10.36 19.08 -1.76
CA PRO A 59 -11.80 18.79 -1.71
C PRO A 59 -12.25 17.65 -2.62
N SER A 60 -11.33 17.08 -3.42
CA SER A 60 -11.68 16.08 -4.43
C SER A 60 -11.36 14.67 -3.96
N SER A 61 -12.33 13.76 -4.03
CA SER A 61 -12.07 12.36 -3.73
C SER A 61 -11.24 11.71 -4.83
N VAL A 62 -10.45 10.70 -4.46
CA VAL A 62 -9.70 9.92 -5.45
C VAL A 62 -10.66 9.22 -6.41
N GLN A 63 -11.84 8.84 -5.94
CA GLN A 63 -12.87 8.26 -6.81
C GLN A 63 -13.20 9.20 -7.98
N ASP A 64 -13.44 10.47 -7.67
CA ASP A 64 -13.76 11.46 -8.69
C ASP A 64 -12.57 11.74 -9.60
N LEU A 65 -11.37 11.82 -9.04
CA LEU A 65 -10.15 12.01 -9.83
C LEU A 65 -9.91 10.86 -10.80
N ARG A 66 -10.13 9.63 -10.36
CA ARG A 66 -9.99 8.45 -11.22
C ARG A 66 -11.03 8.42 -12.32
N LYS A 67 -12.26 8.81 -12.02
CA LYS A 67 -13.33 8.93 -13.02
C LYS A 67 -12.95 9.96 -14.08
N ALA A 68 -12.49 11.12 -13.66
CA ALA A 68 -12.07 12.18 -14.58
C ALA A 68 -10.92 11.77 -15.47
N ALA A 69 -10.04 10.90 -14.96
CA ALA A 69 -8.90 10.35 -15.72
C ALA A 69 -9.26 9.11 -16.56
N GLY A 70 -10.51 8.67 -16.52
CA GLY A 70 -10.95 7.47 -17.25
C GLY A 70 -10.52 6.16 -16.61
N LYS A 71 -10.30 6.16 -15.31
CA LYS A 71 -9.80 4.95 -14.59
C LYS A 71 -10.84 4.35 -13.65
#